data_19bb818b2c413244a82e6663a44ef960
#
_entry.id   19bb818b2c413244a82e6663a44ef960
#
_cell.length_a   1.000
_cell.length_b   1.000
_cell.length_c   1.000
_cell.angle_alpha   90.00
_cell.angle_beta   90.00
_cell.angle_gamma   90.00
#
_symmetry.space_group_name_H-M   'P 1'
#
loop_
_entity.id
_entity.type
_entity.pdbx_description
1 polymer ?
#
loop_
_entity_poly.entity_id
_entity_poly.type
_entity_poly.pdbx_seq_one_letter_code
_entity_poly.pdbx_strand_id
1 'polypeptide(L)'
;MTRRNTFFGIWLFFSMLIGITGVVPSAQAQPETLTIAAANSLKDALRKVLPRFEAEHPAINVRVIYGPSQSLRKQIEEGAPVDIFLPSLFDEIDQLETKGLIIQGTKRAFAGTSLVLITGAALPAPVRTIHDLETVPVRRIAIGDPKTSSVGKVAAQFLKYSKLEPKLKSQYVFGEHSRAVRDLVAKGEAEGGVVHRTDAASNDKVRILDT
;
A
#
# COMPACT_ATOMS: atom_id res chain seq x y z
N MET A 1 78.32 -57.65 41.44
CA MET A 1 77.38 -58.44 40.64
C MET A 1 75.97 -58.12 41.09
N THR A 2 75.28 -57.28 40.39
CA THR A 2 74.16 -56.51 40.90
C THR A 2 72.88 -57.01 40.27
N ARG A 3 71.94 -57.44 41.04
CA ARG A 3 70.57 -57.74 40.60
C ARG A 3 69.69 -56.48 40.77
N ARG A 4 69.08 -56.02 39.66
CA ARG A 4 68.08 -54.96 39.70
C ARG A 4 66.67 -55.62 39.66
N ASN A 5 65.92 -55.33 40.73
CA ASN A 5 64.50 -55.65 40.78
C ASN A 5 63.70 -54.54 40.14
N THR A 6 62.86 -54.88 39.17
CA THR A 6 61.93 -53.99 38.49
C THR A 6 60.54 -54.17 39.10
N PHE A 7 60.03 -53.15 39.79
CA PHE A 7 58.62 -53.14 40.24
C PHE A 7 57.72 -52.61 39.13
N PHE A 8 56.75 -53.39 38.77
CA PHE A 8 55.65 -53.01 37.84
C PHE A 8 54.56 -52.36 38.69
N GLY A 9 54.36 -51.06 38.53
CA GLY A 9 53.23 -50.35 39.11
C GLY A 9 52.07 -50.27 38.07
N ILE A 10 50.97 -50.94 38.44
CA ILE A 10 49.71 -50.86 37.63
C ILE A 10 48.99 -49.58 37.99
N TRP A 11 48.90 -48.63 37.05
CA TRP A 11 48.09 -47.46 37.21
C TRP A 11 46.71 -47.72 36.55
N LEU A 12 45.68 -47.80 37.41
CA LEU A 12 44.27 -47.85 36.98
C LEU A 12 43.84 -46.42 36.63
N PHE A 13 43.71 -46.13 35.31
CA PHE A 13 43.05 -44.92 34.84
C PHE A 13 41.54 -45.10 34.92
N PHE A 14 40.93 -44.43 35.91
CA PHE A 14 39.49 -44.29 36.01
C PHE A 14 39.04 -43.13 35.07
N SER A 15 38.65 -43.47 33.81
CA SER A 15 38.12 -42.48 32.87
C SER A 15 36.71 -42.10 33.26
N MET A 16 36.56 -40.94 33.92
CA MET A 16 35.30 -40.32 34.23
C MET A 16 34.74 -39.66 32.95
N LEU A 17 33.80 -40.36 32.31
CA LEU A 17 33.08 -39.87 31.14
C LEU A 17 32.09 -38.77 31.57
N ILE A 18 32.49 -37.50 31.54
CA ILE A 18 31.61 -36.36 31.75
C ILE A 18 30.76 -36.21 30.46
N GLY A 19 29.51 -36.65 30.52
CA GLY A 19 28.51 -36.42 29.48
C GLY A 19 28.16 -34.95 29.41
N ILE A 20 28.77 -34.22 28.50
CA ILE A 20 28.36 -32.85 28.17
C ILE A 20 27.06 -32.97 27.38
N THR A 21 25.90 -32.89 28.05
CA THR A 21 24.63 -32.66 27.40
C THR A 21 24.63 -31.22 26.87
N GLY A 22 25.11 -31.08 25.64
CA GLY A 22 25.05 -29.80 24.92
C GLY A 22 23.58 -29.38 24.76
N VAL A 23 23.15 -28.41 25.55
CA VAL A 23 21.92 -27.67 25.27
C VAL A 23 22.18 -26.91 23.97
N VAL A 24 21.69 -27.45 22.83
CA VAL A 24 21.71 -26.74 21.57
C VAL A 24 20.70 -25.59 21.71
N PRO A 25 21.15 -24.31 21.72
CA PRO A 25 20.21 -23.22 21.74
C PRO A 25 19.34 -23.34 20.49
N SER A 26 18.03 -23.49 20.67
CA SER A 26 17.08 -23.39 19.56
C SER A 26 17.29 -22.02 18.93
N ALA A 27 17.84 -21.99 17.73
CA ALA A 27 17.91 -20.76 16.95
C ALA A 27 16.45 -20.31 16.71
N GLN A 28 16.01 -19.32 17.49
CA GLN A 28 14.75 -18.65 17.21
C GLN A 28 14.91 -18.00 15.83
N ALA A 29 14.22 -18.55 14.83
CA ALA A 29 14.15 -17.95 13.52
C ALA A 29 13.65 -16.50 13.69
N GLN A 30 14.43 -15.55 13.21
CA GLN A 30 13.99 -14.15 13.23
C GLN A 30 12.74 -14.03 12.36
N PRO A 31 11.74 -13.22 12.78
CA PRO A 31 10.54 -13.03 11.97
C PRO A 31 10.91 -12.55 10.57
N GLU A 32 10.36 -13.21 9.56
CA GLU A 32 10.51 -12.79 8.17
C GLU A 32 9.74 -11.50 7.94
N THR A 33 10.34 -10.52 7.24
CA THR A 33 9.66 -9.26 6.93
C THR A 33 8.99 -9.36 5.58
N LEU A 34 7.64 -9.26 5.56
CA LEU A 34 6.83 -9.15 4.35
C LEU A 34 6.61 -7.68 4.02
N THR A 35 7.21 -7.19 2.94
CA THR A 35 7.07 -5.79 2.49
C THR A 35 5.95 -5.66 1.47
N ILE A 36 4.94 -4.87 1.79
CA ILE A 36 3.79 -4.57 0.94
C ILE A 36 3.86 -3.12 0.46
N ALA A 37 3.90 -2.90 -0.86
CA ALA A 37 3.66 -1.58 -1.44
C ALA A 37 2.18 -1.44 -1.78
N ALA A 38 1.47 -0.50 -1.18
CA ALA A 38 0.02 -0.38 -1.29
C ALA A 38 -0.43 1.04 -1.66
N ALA A 39 -1.42 1.14 -2.54
CA ALA A 39 -2.10 2.39 -2.80
C ALA A 39 -2.69 3.00 -1.51
N ASN A 40 -2.61 4.33 -1.38
CA ASN A 40 -3.10 5.04 -0.19
C ASN A 40 -4.58 4.76 0.14
N SER A 41 -5.41 4.48 -0.88
CA SER A 41 -6.83 4.13 -0.71
C SER A 41 -7.06 2.83 0.08
N LEU A 42 -6.06 1.95 0.15
CA LEU A 42 -6.13 0.69 0.89
C LEU A 42 -5.77 0.83 2.37
N LYS A 43 -5.27 1.99 2.81
CA LYS A 43 -4.72 2.18 4.15
C LYS A 43 -5.67 1.77 5.27
N ASP A 44 -6.93 2.18 5.21
CA ASP A 44 -7.89 1.89 6.29
C ASP A 44 -8.33 0.42 6.29
N ALA A 45 -8.43 -0.20 5.11
CA ALA A 45 -8.72 -1.62 4.99
C ALA A 45 -7.58 -2.47 5.55
N LEU A 46 -6.33 -2.19 5.14
CA LEU A 46 -5.16 -2.93 5.60
C LEU A 46 -4.93 -2.77 7.10
N ARG A 47 -5.16 -1.58 7.68
CA ARG A 47 -5.09 -1.38 9.14
C ARG A 47 -6.04 -2.28 9.92
N LYS A 48 -7.16 -2.69 9.34
CA LYS A 48 -8.13 -3.60 9.97
C LYS A 48 -7.79 -5.08 9.76
N VAL A 49 -7.17 -5.41 8.64
CA VAL A 49 -6.91 -6.80 8.24
C VAL A 49 -5.56 -7.30 8.76
N LEU A 50 -4.50 -6.48 8.67
CA LEU A 50 -3.14 -6.91 8.99
C LEU A 50 -2.94 -7.39 10.44
N PRO A 51 -3.53 -6.77 11.48
CA PRO A 51 -3.35 -7.27 12.85
C PRO A 51 -3.86 -8.70 13.04
N ARG A 52 -4.92 -9.08 12.30
CA ARG A 52 -5.40 -10.45 12.31
C ARG A 52 -4.45 -11.40 11.59
N PHE A 53 -3.93 -10.99 10.45
CA PHE A 53 -2.93 -11.77 9.70
C PHE A 53 -1.68 -12.02 10.54
N GLU A 54 -1.13 -10.98 11.18
CA GLU A 54 0.06 -11.09 12.05
C GLU A 54 -0.19 -11.98 13.27
N ALA A 55 -1.40 -11.94 13.84
CA ALA A 55 -1.77 -12.83 14.94
C ALA A 55 -1.85 -14.30 14.51
N GLU A 56 -2.30 -14.57 13.28
CA GLU A 56 -2.37 -15.91 12.69
C GLU A 56 -0.98 -16.39 12.18
N HIS A 57 -0.05 -15.45 11.92
CA HIS A 57 1.29 -15.72 11.37
C HIS A 57 2.40 -15.01 12.18
N PRO A 58 2.65 -15.38 13.44
CA PRO A 58 3.56 -14.65 14.34
C PRO A 58 5.04 -14.66 13.88
N ALA A 59 5.40 -15.51 12.93
CA ALA A 59 6.73 -15.53 12.31
C ALA A 59 6.90 -14.50 11.19
N ILE A 60 5.84 -13.77 10.81
CA ILE A 60 5.85 -12.78 9.73
C ILE A 60 5.61 -11.40 10.31
N ASN A 61 6.53 -10.47 10.04
CA ASN A 61 6.38 -9.05 10.37
C ASN A 61 5.98 -8.30 9.10
N VAL A 62 4.81 -7.65 9.08
CA VAL A 62 4.32 -6.96 7.87
C VAL A 62 4.73 -5.49 7.89
N ARG A 63 5.46 -5.07 6.86
CA ARG A 63 5.81 -3.68 6.59
C ARG A 63 5.03 -3.16 5.39
N VAL A 64 4.24 -2.10 5.57
CA VAL A 64 3.46 -1.51 4.46
C VAL A 64 4.01 -0.14 4.09
N ILE A 65 4.32 0.04 2.81
CA ILE A 65 4.70 1.31 2.19
C ILE A 65 3.47 1.83 1.44
N TYR A 66 2.93 2.97 1.87
CA TYR A 66 1.78 3.59 1.22
C TYR A 66 2.22 4.72 0.28
N GLY A 67 1.60 4.79 -0.90
CA GLY A 67 1.90 5.84 -1.87
C GLY A 67 0.95 5.85 -3.07
N PRO A 68 1.13 6.82 -3.99
CA PRO A 68 0.51 6.78 -5.30
C PRO A 68 0.99 5.56 -6.09
N SER A 69 0.07 4.84 -6.74
CA SER A 69 0.40 3.55 -7.38
C SER A 69 1.48 3.66 -8.45
N GLN A 70 1.47 4.73 -9.26
CA GLN A 70 2.50 4.95 -10.28
C GLN A 70 3.89 5.20 -9.67
N SER A 71 3.95 5.94 -8.55
CA SER A 71 5.21 6.20 -7.84
C SER A 71 5.78 4.92 -7.23
N LEU A 72 4.92 4.10 -6.61
CA LEU A 72 5.31 2.80 -6.06
C LEU A 72 5.80 1.84 -7.16
N ARG A 73 5.11 1.81 -8.31
CA ARG A 73 5.56 1.03 -9.47
C ARG A 73 6.95 1.43 -9.93
N LYS A 74 7.23 2.75 -10.06
CA LYS A 74 8.55 3.24 -10.45
C LYS A 74 9.63 2.81 -9.45
N GLN A 75 9.36 2.88 -8.15
CA GLN A 75 10.29 2.42 -7.13
C GLN A 75 10.58 0.91 -7.27
N ILE A 76 9.58 0.09 -7.58
CA ILE A 76 9.77 -1.34 -7.85
C ILE A 76 10.63 -1.54 -9.10
N GLU A 77 10.40 -0.77 -10.16
CA GLU A 77 11.22 -0.81 -11.38
C GLU A 77 12.68 -0.40 -11.13
N GLU A 78 12.91 0.47 -10.14
CA GLU A 78 14.23 0.92 -9.68
C GLU A 78 14.88 -0.05 -8.67
N GLY A 79 14.22 -1.18 -8.38
CA GLY A 79 14.75 -2.25 -7.53
C GLY A 79 14.38 -2.15 -6.05
N ALA A 80 13.33 -1.40 -5.69
CA ALA A 80 12.85 -1.40 -4.32
C ALA A 80 12.41 -2.83 -3.89
N PRO A 81 12.85 -3.33 -2.73
CA PRO A 81 12.51 -4.66 -2.25
C PRO A 81 11.05 -4.69 -1.77
N VAL A 82 10.18 -5.19 -2.63
CA VAL A 82 8.73 -5.31 -2.38
C VAL A 82 8.30 -6.73 -2.70
N ASP A 83 7.64 -7.38 -1.75
CA ASP A 83 7.14 -8.75 -1.91
C ASP A 83 5.72 -8.78 -2.50
N ILE A 84 4.88 -7.79 -2.12
CA ILE A 84 3.51 -7.68 -2.62
C ILE A 84 3.23 -6.24 -3.08
N PHE A 85 2.70 -6.09 -4.29
CA PHE A 85 2.26 -4.80 -4.81
C PHE A 85 0.73 -4.77 -4.93
N LEU A 86 0.09 -3.80 -4.27
CA LEU A 86 -1.36 -3.59 -4.23
C LEU A 86 -1.72 -2.21 -4.82
N PRO A 87 -1.70 -2.06 -6.15
CA PRO A 87 -2.07 -0.79 -6.79
C PRO A 87 -3.59 -0.62 -6.90
N SER A 88 -4.01 0.58 -7.27
CA SER A 88 -5.42 0.90 -7.51
C SER A 88 -5.94 0.43 -8.88
N LEU A 89 -5.05 0.15 -9.83
CA LEU A 89 -5.40 -0.25 -11.20
C LEU A 89 -4.49 -1.39 -11.67
N PHE A 90 -5.03 -2.24 -12.52
CA PHE A 90 -4.28 -3.32 -13.16
C PHE A 90 -3.16 -2.81 -14.08
N ASP A 91 -3.33 -1.66 -14.74
CA ASP A 91 -2.30 -1.06 -15.60
C ASP A 91 -0.90 -1.03 -14.95
N GLU A 92 -0.82 -0.78 -13.65
CA GLU A 92 0.46 -0.71 -12.93
C GLU A 92 1.09 -2.09 -12.77
N ILE A 93 0.29 -3.13 -12.59
CA ILE A 93 0.75 -4.53 -12.56
C ILE A 93 1.16 -4.97 -13.97
N ASP A 94 0.37 -4.62 -15.00
CA ASP A 94 0.64 -5.02 -16.38
C ASP A 94 1.99 -4.47 -16.87
N GLN A 95 2.35 -3.25 -16.46
CA GLN A 95 3.66 -2.67 -16.77
C GLN A 95 4.81 -3.40 -16.09
N LEU A 96 4.65 -3.83 -14.83
CA LEU A 96 5.67 -4.63 -14.13
C LEU A 96 5.77 -6.04 -14.70
N GLU A 97 4.63 -6.65 -15.07
CA GLU A 97 4.57 -7.98 -15.69
C GLU A 97 5.30 -7.98 -17.03
N THR A 98 5.11 -6.96 -17.86
CA THR A 98 5.82 -6.77 -19.15
C THR A 98 7.35 -6.67 -18.96
N LYS A 99 7.79 -6.19 -17.80
CA LYS A 99 9.22 -6.08 -17.44
C LYS A 99 9.75 -7.32 -16.72
N GLY A 100 8.93 -8.36 -16.53
CA GLY A 100 9.32 -9.58 -15.81
C GLY A 100 9.50 -9.39 -14.30
N LEU A 101 8.92 -8.35 -13.72
CA LEU A 101 9.04 -8.01 -12.30
C LEU A 101 7.87 -8.57 -11.44
N ILE A 102 6.97 -9.31 -12.06
CA ILE A 102 5.86 -10.01 -11.38
C ILE A 102 6.04 -11.52 -11.54
N ILE A 103 5.88 -12.27 -10.47
CA ILE A 103 5.85 -13.73 -10.52
C ILE A 103 4.61 -14.15 -11.33
N GLN A 104 4.86 -14.88 -12.40
CA GLN A 104 3.80 -15.28 -13.33
C GLN A 104 2.67 -16.04 -12.61
N GLY A 105 1.42 -15.71 -12.93
CA GLY A 105 0.23 -16.36 -12.35
C GLY A 105 -0.17 -15.84 -10.95
N THR A 106 0.55 -14.86 -10.38
CA THR A 106 0.21 -14.30 -9.07
C THR A 106 -0.73 -13.08 -9.15
N LYS A 107 -0.88 -12.49 -10.35
CA LYS A 107 -1.78 -11.35 -10.56
C LYS A 107 -3.25 -11.74 -10.36
N ARG A 108 -3.94 -11.07 -9.46
CA ARG A 108 -5.37 -11.29 -9.21
C ARG A 108 -6.07 -10.06 -8.65
N ALA A 109 -7.36 -9.87 -8.99
CA ALA A 109 -8.20 -8.89 -8.33
C ALA A 109 -8.56 -9.38 -6.92
N PHE A 110 -8.36 -8.56 -5.91
CA PHE A 110 -8.71 -8.87 -4.52
C PHE A 110 -9.73 -7.89 -3.93
N ALA A 111 -9.86 -6.69 -4.51
CA ALA A 111 -10.80 -5.67 -4.09
C ALA A 111 -11.20 -4.80 -5.29
N GLY A 112 -12.34 -4.12 -5.18
CA GLY A 112 -12.80 -3.14 -6.14
C GLY A 112 -13.32 -1.89 -5.46
N THR A 113 -13.23 -0.74 -6.13
CA THR A 113 -13.83 0.52 -5.69
C THR A 113 -14.31 1.29 -6.92
N SER A 114 -15.26 2.21 -6.72
CA SER A 114 -15.68 3.16 -7.75
C SER A 114 -15.07 4.54 -7.49
N LEU A 115 -14.95 5.35 -8.53
CA LEU A 115 -14.74 6.78 -8.37
C LEU A 115 -16.09 7.44 -8.08
N VAL A 116 -16.04 8.49 -7.27
CA VAL A 116 -17.19 9.32 -6.91
C VAL A 116 -16.78 10.78 -6.96
N LEU A 117 -17.74 11.62 -7.32
CA LEU A 117 -17.63 13.05 -7.14
C LEU A 117 -17.98 13.35 -5.66
N ILE A 118 -17.12 14.12 -5.01
CA ILE A 118 -17.37 14.63 -3.67
C ILE A 118 -17.47 16.14 -3.69
N THR A 119 -18.23 16.68 -2.74
CA THR A 119 -18.27 18.12 -2.41
C THR A 119 -18.06 18.33 -0.94
N GLY A 120 -17.51 19.50 -0.58
CA GLY A 120 -17.48 20.01 0.78
C GLY A 120 -18.62 21.02 1.03
N ALA A 121 -18.58 21.64 2.22
CA ALA A 121 -19.54 22.66 2.59
C ALA A 121 -19.44 23.95 1.76
N ALA A 122 -18.34 24.16 1.04
CA ALA A 122 -18.07 25.36 0.26
C ALA A 122 -18.83 25.44 -1.07
N LEU A 123 -19.54 24.38 -1.50
CA LEU A 123 -20.30 24.40 -2.73
C LEU A 123 -21.67 25.07 -2.53
N PRO A 124 -21.94 26.21 -3.19
CA PRO A 124 -23.08 27.06 -2.86
C PRO A 124 -24.43 26.58 -3.37
N ALA A 125 -24.51 25.56 -4.19
CA ALA A 125 -25.75 25.11 -4.82
C ALA A 125 -25.95 23.59 -4.67
N PRO A 126 -27.17 23.07 -4.81
CA PRO A 126 -27.41 21.63 -4.76
C PRO A 126 -26.86 20.94 -6.02
N VAL A 127 -25.54 20.74 -6.05
CA VAL A 127 -24.90 19.90 -7.03
C VAL A 127 -25.19 18.45 -6.65
N ARG A 128 -25.79 17.67 -7.54
CA ARG A 128 -26.15 16.27 -7.36
C ARG A 128 -25.35 15.34 -8.26
N THR A 129 -25.03 15.81 -9.44
CA THR A 129 -24.31 15.04 -10.48
C THR A 129 -23.10 15.81 -10.96
N ILE A 130 -22.20 15.14 -11.66
CA ILE A 130 -21.05 15.79 -12.28
C ILE A 130 -21.46 16.79 -13.35
N HIS A 131 -22.60 16.58 -14.03
CA HIS A 131 -23.09 17.50 -15.07
C HIS A 131 -23.59 18.82 -14.50
N ASP A 132 -24.00 18.86 -13.22
CA ASP A 132 -24.38 20.12 -12.59
C ASP A 132 -23.20 21.09 -12.48
N LEU A 133 -21.96 20.57 -12.55
CA LEU A 133 -20.73 21.38 -12.61
C LEU A 133 -20.64 22.20 -13.91
N GLU A 134 -21.47 21.92 -14.91
CA GLU A 134 -21.55 22.75 -16.13
C GLU A 134 -22.23 24.09 -15.87
N THR A 135 -23.15 24.14 -14.95
CA THR A 135 -24.00 25.33 -14.68
C THR A 135 -23.58 26.08 -13.41
N VAL A 136 -22.99 25.37 -12.47
CA VAL A 136 -22.55 25.96 -11.20
C VAL A 136 -21.17 26.59 -11.35
N PRO A 137 -20.92 27.79 -10.81
CA PRO A 137 -19.60 28.40 -10.81
C PRO A 137 -18.67 27.66 -9.85
N VAL A 138 -17.89 26.73 -10.39
CA VAL A 138 -16.82 26.04 -9.68
C VAL A 138 -15.53 26.79 -9.95
N ARG A 139 -14.79 27.17 -8.94
CA ARG A 139 -13.49 27.83 -9.07
C ARG A 139 -12.33 26.83 -9.05
N ARG A 140 -12.47 25.81 -8.23
CA ARG A 140 -11.43 24.76 -8.04
C ARG A 140 -12.09 23.41 -7.92
N ILE A 141 -11.63 22.47 -8.72
CA ILE A 141 -11.99 21.06 -8.64
C ILE A 141 -10.71 20.23 -8.38
N ALA A 142 -10.71 19.49 -7.30
CA ALA A 142 -9.58 18.66 -6.95
C ALA A 142 -9.61 17.32 -7.65
N ILE A 143 -8.53 16.95 -8.32
CA ILE A 143 -8.31 15.63 -8.89
C ILE A 143 -6.92 15.10 -8.50
N GLY A 144 -6.70 13.80 -8.61
CA GLY A 144 -5.34 13.27 -8.50
C GLY A 144 -4.46 13.81 -9.64
N ASP A 145 -3.16 13.96 -9.42
CA ASP A 145 -2.25 14.27 -10.52
C ASP A 145 -2.21 13.10 -11.52
N PRO A 146 -2.64 13.29 -12.78
CA PRO A 146 -2.67 12.21 -13.77
C PRO A 146 -1.30 11.63 -14.11
N LYS A 147 -0.21 12.34 -13.77
CA LYS A 147 1.17 11.91 -14.02
C LYS A 147 1.70 10.95 -12.95
N THR A 148 1.14 11.01 -11.75
CA THR A 148 1.69 10.25 -10.59
C THR A 148 0.64 9.40 -9.89
N SER A 149 -0.66 9.69 -10.09
CA SER A 149 -1.76 9.06 -9.38
C SER A 149 -2.70 8.31 -10.32
N SER A 150 -2.95 7.04 -10.04
CA SER A 150 -3.91 6.23 -10.79
C SER A 150 -5.33 6.81 -10.73
N VAL A 151 -5.76 7.33 -9.58
CA VAL A 151 -7.06 8.00 -9.46
C VAL A 151 -7.12 9.25 -10.33
N GLY A 152 -6.02 9.99 -10.45
CA GLY A 152 -5.92 11.16 -11.32
C GLY A 152 -6.02 10.81 -12.80
N LYS A 153 -5.34 9.74 -13.22
CA LYS A 153 -5.44 9.21 -14.59
C LYS A 153 -6.89 8.89 -14.97
N VAL A 154 -7.58 8.15 -14.11
CA VAL A 154 -8.98 7.74 -14.38
C VAL A 154 -9.93 8.94 -14.27
N ALA A 155 -9.73 9.85 -13.29
CA ALA A 155 -10.54 11.06 -13.17
C ALA A 155 -10.42 11.96 -14.41
N ALA A 156 -9.20 12.18 -14.90
CA ALA A 156 -8.97 12.96 -16.11
C ALA A 156 -9.62 12.31 -17.36
N GLN A 157 -9.53 10.99 -17.50
CA GLN A 157 -10.21 10.26 -18.59
C GLN A 157 -11.73 10.39 -18.49
N PHE A 158 -12.29 10.27 -17.28
CA PHE A 158 -13.71 10.42 -17.04
C PHE A 158 -14.20 11.83 -17.38
N LEU A 159 -13.50 12.88 -16.93
CA LEU A 159 -13.83 14.27 -17.22
C LEU A 159 -13.74 14.56 -18.73
N LYS A 160 -12.78 13.97 -19.42
CA LYS A 160 -12.68 14.05 -20.88
C LYS A 160 -13.85 13.36 -21.58
N TYR A 161 -14.17 12.14 -21.16
CA TYR A 161 -15.31 11.37 -21.70
C TYR A 161 -16.64 12.10 -21.49
N SER A 162 -16.84 12.68 -20.30
CA SER A 162 -18.00 13.51 -19.94
C SER A 162 -18.02 14.88 -20.61
N LYS A 163 -17.03 15.21 -21.46
CA LYS A 163 -16.87 16.52 -22.14
C LYS A 163 -16.73 17.72 -21.20
N LEU A 164 -16.44 17.48 -19.93
CA LEU A 164 -16.25 18.52 -18.90
C LEU A 164 -14.81 19.05 -18.83
N GLU A 165 -13.84 18.33 -19.40
CA GLU A 165 -12.43 18.73 -19.37
C GLU A 165 -12.20 20.14 -19.94
N PRO A 166 -12.76 20.55 -21.10
CA PRO A 166 -12.50 21.87 -21.64
C PRO A 166 -12.93 23.00 -20.70
N LYS A 167 -13.98 22.78 -19.92
CA LYS A 167 -14.50 23.76 -18.96
C LYS A 167 -13.73 23.77 -17.64
N LEU A 168 -13.40 22.59 -17.12
CA LEU A 168 -12.87 22.44 -15.76
C LEU A 168 -11.35 22.39 -15.69
N LYS A 169 -10.65 22.18 -16.81
CA LYS A 169 -9.18 21.97 -16.82
C LYS A 169 -8.39 23.12 -16.23
N SER A 170 -8.82 24.36 -16.44
CA SER A 170 -8.18 25.54 -15.85
C SER A 170 -8.42 25.69 -14.35
N GLN A 171 -9.35 24.91 -13.79
CA GLN A 171 -9.77 24.93 -12.41
C GLN A 171 -9.19 23.75 -11.60
N TYR A 172 -8.39 22.87 -12.24
CA TYR A 172 -7.83 21.71 -11.56
C TYR A 172 -6.84 22.09 -10.50
N VAL A 173 -7.06 21.54 -9.29
CA VAL A 173 -6.11 21.49 -8.20
C VAL A 173 -5.68 20.04 -8.02
N PHE A 174 -4.38 19.80 -8.00
CA PHE A 174 -3.86 18.43 -7.96
C PHE A 174 -3.53 17.98 -6.55
N GLY A 175 -4.06 16.80 -6.18
CA GLY A 175 -3.61 16.05 -5.02
C GLY A 175 -2.70 14.91 -5.46
N GLU A 176 -1.71 14.56 -4.66
CA GLU A 176 -0.79 13.45 -4.96
C GLU A 176 -1.53 12.10 -5.06
N HIS A 177 -2.60 11.94 -4.30
CA HIS A 177 -3.40 10.72 -4.23
C HIS A 177 -4.85 11.02 -3.80
N SER A 178 -5.74 10.04 -3.89
CA SER A 178 -7.17 10.17 -3.61
C SER A 178 -7.49 10.83 -2.25
N ARG A 179 -6.76 10.49 -1.19
CA ARG A 179 -6.96 11.10 0.14
C ARG A 179 -6.56 12.58 0.16
N ALA A 180 -5.48 12.94 -0.52
CA ALA A 180 -5.07 14.35 -0.63
C ALA A 180 -6.14 15.17 -1.35
N VAL A 181 -6.74 14.62 -2.42
CA VAL A 181 -7.89 15.23 -3.10
C VAL A 181 -9.07 15.43 -2.15
N ARG A 182 -9.46 14.38 -1.41
CA ARG A 182 -10.52 14.48 -0.39
C ARG A 182 -10.24 15.56 0.63
N ASP A 183 -9.00 15.63 1.11
CA ASP A 183 -8.61 16.57 2.16
C ASP A 183 -8.63 18.03 1.67
N LEU A 184 -8.30 18.29 0.40
CA LEU A 184 -8.48 19.60 -0.23
C LEU A 184 -9.95 20.04 -0.20
N VAL A 185 -10.86 19.13 -0.53
CA VAL A 185 -12.31 19.39 -0.50
C VAL A 185 -12.80 19.57 0.95
N ALA A 186 -12.38 18.70 1.86
CA ALA A 186 -12.76 18.76 3.27
C ALA A 186 -12.31 20.03 3.99
N LYS A 187 -11.23 20.67 3.53
CA LYS A 187 -10.72 21.95 4.03
C LYS A 187 -11.32 23.17 3.33
N GLY A 188 -12.14 22.97 2.28
CA GLY A 188 -12.67 24.06 1.46
C GLY A 188 -11.63 24.69 0.51
N GLU A 189 -10.51 24.02 0.30
CA GLU A 189 -9.49 24.43 -0.68
C GLU A 189 -9.89 24.13 -2.13
N ALA A 190 -10.88 23.23 -2.31
CA ALA A 190 -11.60 22.98 -3.55
C ALA A 190 -13.10 22.78 -3.26
N GLU A 191 -13.96 23.21 -4.16
CA GLU A 191 -15.41 23.07 -4.02
C GLU A 191 -15.88 21.63 -4.25
N GLY A 192 -15.20 20.88 -5.12
CA GLY A 192 -15.48 19.48 -5.39
C GLY A 192 -14.20 18.69 -5.75
N GLY A 193 -14.33 17.37 -5.84
CA GLY A 193 -13.22 16.53 -6.23
C GLY A 193 -13.63 15.12 -6.61
N VAL A 194 -12.78 14.43 -7.37
CA VAL A 194 -13.00 13.05 -7.78
C VAL A 194 -12.05 12.13 -7.00
N VAL A 195 -12.64 11.20 -6.25
CA VAL A 195 -11.91 10.32 -5.32
C VAL A 195 -12.44 8.89 -5.38
N HIS A 196 -11.73 7.96 -4.77
CA HIS A 196 -12.28 6.63 -4.50
C HIS A 196 -13.40 6.71 -3.46
N ARG A 197 -14.48 5.96 -3.67
CA ARG A 197 -15.62 5.89 -2.73
C ARG A 197 -15.18 5.52 -1.32
N THR A 198 -14.20 4.65 -1.16
CA THR A 198 -13.65 4.24 0.13
C THR A 198 -13.01 5.41 0.89
N ASP A 199 -12.33 6.31 0.18
CA ASP A 199 -11.72 7.49 0.79
C ASP A 199 -12.76 8.57 1.14
N ALA A 200 -13.81 8.72 0.31
CA ALA A 200 -14.93 9.59 0.62
C ALA A 200 -15.68 9.14 1.89
N ALA A 201 -16.00 7.84 1.98
CA ALA A 201 -16.72 7.25 3.11
C ALA A 201 -15.97 7.34 4.45
N SER A 202 -14.67 7.61 4.43
CA SER A 202 -13.84 7.74 5.64
C SER A 202 -13.77 9.17 6.22
N ASN A 203 -14.56 10.12 5.69
CA ASN A 203 -14.51 11.51 6.13
C ASN A 203 -15.91 12.17 6.05
N ASP A 204 -16.45 12.59 7.17
CA ASP A 204 -17.77 13.21 7.33
C ASP A 204 -17.86 14.66 6.83
N LYS A 205 -16.71 15.32 6.57
CA LYS A 205 -16.66 16.68 6.03
C LYS A 205 -16.88 16.75 4.52
N VAL A 206 -16.97 15.62 3.86
CA VAL A 206 -17.26 15.55 2.42
C VAL A 206 -18.54 14.75 2.19
N ARG A 207 -19.31 15.16 1.19
CA ARG A 207 -20.53 14.50 0.75
C ARG A 207 -20.28 13.85 -0.61
N ILE A 208 -20.65 12.57 -0.73
CA ILE A 208 -20.67 11.88 -2.03
C ILE A 208 -21.89 12.38 -2.81
N LEU A 209 -21.66 12.76 -4.05
CA LEU A 209 -22.71 13.04 -5.02
C LEU A 209 -22.99 11.80 -5.86
N ASP A 210 -24.22 11.71 -6.37
CA ASP A 210 -24.59 10.64 -7.29
C ASP A 210 -23.78 10.75 -8.59
N THR A 211 -23.20 9.63 -9.03
CA THR A 211 -22.32 9.54 -10.22
C THR A 211 -22.96 8.69 -11.31
#